data_4beb30642078d61d39816a176aa5d3a0
#
_entry.id   4beb30642078d61d39816a176aa5d3a0
#
_cell.length_a   1.000
_cell.length_b   1.000
_cell.length_c   1.000
_cell.angle_alpha   90.00
_cell.angle_beta   90.00
_cell.angle_gamma   90.00
#
_symmetry.space_group_name_H-M   'P 1'
#
loop_
_entity.id
_entity.type
_entity.pdbx_description
1 polymer ?
#
loop_
_entity_poly.entity_id
_entity_poly.type
_entity_poly.pdbx_seq_one_letter_code
_entity_poly.pdbx_strand_id
1 'polypeptide(L)'
;MVGAVFAFVSGPLNSNAEAQYYIGAQAGWTGLPYQTDMIEGLGPVPVRFNAGYNAGARGGYQLASWRFEEEYSYRRNDVAAYGVVGDSTNRVSGNRHTHSIMTNVIYDFAAGWPVTPHIGVGIGAMDVFDGLKIPSRRLFFNDNSWQFAYQAIAGLRYEINPVLALDLDYRYLATTESTFRIPNTALHYRTGANTNNFVASITYRFGALPSDLSSTPELRAP
;
A
#
# COMPACT_ATOMS: atom_id res chain seq x y z
N MET A 1 -13.44 13.77 -11.64
CA MET A 1 -12.35 13.59 -12.62
C MET A 1 -11.11 14.23 -12.01
N VAL A 2 -10.27 13.47 -11.33
CA VAL A 2 -9.01 13.96 -10.73
C VAL A 2 -7.90 13.46 -11.63
N GLY A 3 -7.37 14.36 -12.45
CA GLY A 3 -6.22 14.07 -13.30
C GLY A 3 -4.96 14.03 -12.44
N ALA A 4 -4.29 12.88 -12.39
CA ALA A 4 -2.97 12.76 -11.81
C ALA A 4 -1.98 13.52 -12.72
N VAL A 5 -1.45 14.62 -12.22
CA VAL A 5 -0.39 15.38 -12.89
C VAL A 5 0.93 14.71 -12.53
N PHE A 6 1.48 13.96 -13.48
CA PHE A 6 2.87 13.51 -13.41
C PHE A 6 3.78 14.71 -13.72
N ALA A 7 4.32 15.34 -12.70
CA ALA A 7 5.36 16.34 -12.84
C ALA A 7 6.72 15.62 -12.96
N PHE A 8 7.20 15.45 -14.19
CA PHE A 8 8.59 15.07 -14.41
C PHE A 8 9.49 16.26 -14.09
N VAL A 9 10.21 16.18 -12.99
CA VAL A 9 11.28 17.13 -12.68
C VAL A 9 12.52 16.73 -13.48
N SER A 10 12.69 17.35 -14.62
CA SER A 10 13.92 17.29 -15.42
C SER A 10 14.87 18.38 -14.95
N GLY A 11 15.76 18.07 -14.01
CA GLY A 11 16.90 18.92 -13.65
C GLY A 11 18.22 18.24 -14.05
N PRO A 12 19.25 18.97 -14.50
CA PRO A 12 20.54 18.38 -14.81
C PRO A 12 21.26 18.02 -13.51
N LEU A 13 21.25 16.74 -13.12
CA LEU A 13 22.08 16.21 -12.07
C LEU A 13 23.40 15.72 -12.71
N ASN A 14 24.44 16.54 -12.61
CA ASN A 14 25.81 16.14 -12.87
C ASN A 14 26.30 15.22 -11.75
N SER A 15 26.06 13.93 -11.90
CA SER A 15 26.82 12.84 -11.27
C SER A 15 26.44 11.53 -11.95
N ASN A 16 27.39 10.62 -12.13
CA ASN A 16 27.29 9.33 -12.84
C ASN A 16 26.31 8.29 -12.23
N ALA A 17 25.26 8.71 -11.57
CA ALA A 17 24.16 7.88 -11.13
C ALA A 17 23.04 8.01 -12.16
N GLU A 18 23.01 7.12 -13.15
CA GLU A 18 21.88 7.04 -14.08
C GLU A 18 20.63 6.64 -13.29
N ALA A 19 19.58 7.48 -13.42
CA ALA A 19 18.30 7.17 -12.85
C ALA A 19 17.68 5.98 -13.61
N GLN A 20 17.39 4.89 -12.91
CA GLN A 20 16.77 3.71 -13.48
C GLN A 20 15.27 3.71 -13.21
N TYR A 21 14.48 3.76 -14.26
CA TYR A 21 13.03 3.61 -14.15
C TYR A 21 12.65 2.14 -13.96
N TYR A 22 11.59 1.90 -13.20
CA TYR A 22 11.07 0.57 -12.99
C TYR A 22 9.56 0.54 -12.87
N ILE A 23 9.00 -0.64 -13.12
CA ILE A 23 7.62 -0.99 -12.81
C ILE A 23 7.60 -2.30 -12.02
N GLY A 24 6.55 -2.53 -11.26
CA GLY A 24 6.40 -3.78 -10.51
C GLY A 24 4.95 -4.13 -10.26
N ALA A 25 4.73 -5.41 -10.04
CA ALA A 25 3.49 -5.95 -9.53
C ALA A 25 3.71 -6.49 -8.13
N GLN A 26 2.68 -6.38 -7.29
CA GLN A 26 2.75 -6.82 -5.91
C GLN A 26 1.49 -7.55 -5.48
N ALA A 27 1.66 -8.51 -4.58
CA ALA A 27 0.57 -9.18 -3.92
C ALA A 27 1.00 -9.58 -2.50
N GLY A 28 0.02 -9.74 -1.61
CA GLY A 28 0.35 -10.05 -0.25
C GLY A 28 -0.85 -10.27 0.63
N TRP A 29 -0.54 -10.35 1.90
CA TRP A 29 -1.51 -10.53 2.96
C TRP A 29 -1.71 -9.21 3.72
N THR A 30 -2.96 -8.94 4.13
CA THR A 30 -3.32 -7.76 4.92
C THR A 30 -4.06 -8.16 6.18
N GLY A 31 -3.61 -7.64 7.33
CA GLY A 31 -4.25 -7.79 8.62
C GLY A 31 -4.69 -6.44 9.14
N LEU A 32 -5.93 -6.37 9.63
CA LEU A 32 -6.41 -5.22 10.39
C LEU A 32 -6.30 -5.57 11.88
N PRO A 33 -5.57 -4.78 12.68
CA PRO A 33 -5.63 -4.92 14.13
C PRO A 33 -7.04 -4.63 14.63
N TYR A 34 -7.31 -5.00 15.86
CA TYR A 34 -8.55 -4.66 16.55
C TYR A 34 -8.87 -3.18 16.36
N GLN A 35 -10.02 -2.89 15.77
CA GLN A 35 -10.52 -1.52 15.65
C GLN A 35 -11.69 -1.33 16.61
N THR A 36 -11.76 -0.15 17.20
CA THR A 36 -12.89 0.26 18.02
C THR A 36 -13.48 1.48 17.35
N ASP A 37 -14.65 1.29 16.75
CA ASP A 37 -15.39 2.40 16.14
C ASP A 37 -16.17 3.13 17.24
N MET A 38 -16.05 4.45 17.28
CA MET A 38 -16.82 5.28 18.21
C MET A 38 -18.10 5.73 17.53
N ILE A 39 -19.24 5.16 17.95
CA ILE A 39 -20.55 5.52 17.45
C ILE A 39 -21.23 6.46 18.45
N GLU A 40 -21.62 7.66 17.99
CA GLU A 40 -22.31 8.62 18.82
C GLU A 40 -23.63 8.03 19.36
N GLY A 41 -23.81 8.06 20.68
CA GLY A 41 -24.98 7.48 21.36
C GLY A 41 -24.92 5.97 21.68
N LEU A 42 -23.94 5.23 21.13
CA LEU A 42 -23.75 3.79 21.40
C LEU A 42 -22.41 3.46 22.10
N GLY A 43 -21.45 4.40 22.07
CA GLY A 43 -20.13 4.20 22.64
C GLY A 43 -19.19 3.37 21.76
N PRO A 44 -18.11 2.80 22.35
CA PRO A 44 -17.11 2.05 21.62
C PRO A 44 -17.64 0.68 21.16
N VAL A 45 -17.55 0.40 19.87
CA VAL A 45 -17.97 -0.85 19.24
C VAL A 45 -16.75 -1.58 18.70
N PRO A 46 -16.36 -2.73 19.26
CA PRO A 46 -15.23 -3.50 18.75
C PRO A 46 -15.57 -4.20 17.43
N VAL A 47 -14.73 -4.01 16.42
CA VAL A 47 -14.83 -4.66 15.11
C VAL A 47 -13.62 -5.56 14.90
N ARG A 48 -13.88 -6.82 14.52
CA ARG A 48 -12.84 -7.78 14.14
C ARG A 48 -12.93 -8.07 12.65
N PHE A 49 -11.78 -8.07 12.01
CA PHE A 49 -11.64 -8.46 10.62
C PHE A 49 -10.84 -9.75 10.53
N ASN A 50 -11.18 -10.57 9.56
CA ASN A 50 -10.34 -11.67 9.13
C ASN A 50 -9.14 -11.12 8.35
N ALA A 51 -8.09 -11.91 8.34
CA ALA A 51 -6.99 -11.67 7.43
C ALA A 51 -7.49 -11.63 5.98
N GLY A 52 -6.99 -10.67 5.22
CA GLY A 52 -7.35 -10.46 3.84
C GLY A 52 -6.15 -10.53 2.92
N TYR A 53 -6.35 -10.13 1.69
CA TYR A 53 -5.28 -10.04 0.69
C TYR A 53 -5.16 -8.61 0.17
N ASN A 54 -3.97 -8.31 -0.36
CA ASN A 54 -3.72 -7.11 -1.14
C ASN A 54 -3.10 -7.48 -2.48
N ALA A 55 -3.35 -6.65 -3.48
CA ALA A 55 -2.72 -6.73 -4.79
C ALA A 55 -2.56 -5.32 -5.34
N GLY A 56 -1.51 -5.08 -6.12
CA GLY A 56 -1.24 -3.74 -6.62
C GLY A 56 -0.15 -3.69 -7.67
N ALA A 57 0.12 -2.47 -8.09
CA ALA A 57 1.20 -2.14 -9.00
C ALA A 57 1.97 -0.94 -8.45
N ARG A 58 3.22 -0.85 -8.84
CA ARG A 58 4.10 0.26 -8.50
C ARG A 58 4.98 0.63 -9.67
N GLY A 59 5.41 1.87 -9.70
CA GLY A 59 6.35 2.36 -10.68
C GLY A 59 7.11 3.54 -10.12
N GLY A 60 8.35 3.70 -10.57
CA GLY A 60 9.18 4.75 -10.03
C GLY A 60 10.54 4.81 -10.69
N TYR A 61 11.44 5.50 -10.02
CA TYR A 61 12.83 5.55 -10.41
C TYR A 61 13.75 5.37 -9.21
N GLN A 62 14.90 4.78 -9.44
CA GLN A 62 15.97 4.61 -8.49
C GLN A 62 17.13 5.53 -8.84
N LEU A 63 17.60 6.30 -7.87
CA LEU A 63 18.78 7.17 -7.96
C LEU A 63 19.75 6.77 -6.85
N ALA A 64 20.84 6.12 -7.19
CA ALA A 64 21.77 5.51 -6.23
C ALA A 64 21.02 4.61 -5.22
N SER A 65 21.07 4.92 -3.93
CA SER A 65 20.39 4.18 -2.86
C SER A 65 18.94 4.63 -2.60
N TRP A 66 18.44 5.62 -3.32
CA TRP A 66 17.09 6.14 -3.12
C TRP A 66 16.14 5.66 -4.20
N ARG A 67 14.94 5.22 -3.81
CA ARG A 67 13.82 4.91 -4.70
C ARG A 67 12.67 5.86 -4.43
N PHE A 68 12.11 6.42 -5.50
CA PHE A 68 10.90 7.24 -5.49
C PHE A 68 9.83 6.47 -6.26
N GLU A 69 8.74 6.15 -5.60
CA GLU A 69 7.78 5.16 -6.07
C GLU A 69 6.34 5.69 -5.94
N GLU A 70 5.57 5.53 -7.01
CA GLU A 70 4.13 5.64 -6.99
C GLU A 70 3.54 4.22 -6.90
N GLU A 71 2.64 4.03 -5.96
CA GLU A 71 2.03 2.74 -5.67
C GLU A 71 0.51 2.86 -5.72
N TYR A 72 -0.12 1.93 -6.44
CA TYR A 72 -1.55 1.67 -6.33
C TYR A 72 -1.75 0.30 -5.68
N SER A 73 -2.61 0.23 -4.66
CA SER A 73 -2.95 -1.04 -4.00
C SER A 73 -4.44 -1.17 -3.76
N TYR A 74 -4.95 -2.37 -4.03
CA TYR A 74 -6.26 -2.85 -3.64
C TYR A 74 -6.12 -3.81 -2.47
N ARG A 75 -6.98 -3.66 -1.44
CA ARG A 75 -7.03 -4.55 -0.27
C ARG A 75 -8.45 -5.00 -0.03
N ARG A 76 -8.62 -6.25 0.42
CA ARG A 76 -9.91 -6.79 0.81
C ARG A 76 -9.78 -7.61 2.09
N ASN A 77 -10.64 -7.28 3.05
CA ASN A 77 -10.78 -7.98 4.32
C ASN A 77 -12.25 -8.28 4.57
N ASP A 78 -12.56 -9.51 4.98
CA ASP A 78 -13.91 -9.90 5.38
C ASP A 78 -14.13 -9.64 6.87
N VAL A 79 -15.30 -9.16 7.24
CA VAL A 79 -15.66 -8.92 8.66
C VAL A 79 -15.85 -10.28 9.36
N ALA A 80 -15.10 -10.50 10.43
CA ALA A 80 -15.17 -11.73 11.22
C ALA A 80 -16.25 -11.67 12.31
N ALA A 81 -16.35 -10.53 13.00
CA ALA A 81 -17.31 -10.32 14.09
C ALA A 81 -17.53 -8.83 14.32
N TYR A 82 -18.75 -8.49 14.74
CA TYR A 82 -19.15 -7.15 15.14
C TYR A 82 -19.78 -7.24 16.54
N GLY A 83 -19.17 -6.54 17.51
CA GLY A 83 -19.66 -6.55 18.88
C GLY A 83 -20.78 -5.53 19.06
N VAL A 84 -22.03 -5.97 19.07
CA VAL A 84 -23.13 -5.14 19.59
C VAL A 84 -23.29 -5.47 21.07
N VAL A 85 -23.16 -4.47 21.94
CA VAL A 85 -23.38 -4.63 23.37
C VAL A 85 -24.81 -5.10 23.60
N GLY A 86 -24.96 -6.33 24.12
CA GLY A 86 -26.26 -6.93 24.55
C GLY A 86 -26.84 -7.98 23.60
N ASP A 87 -26.21 -8.34 22.47
CA ASP A 87 -26.74 -9.39 21.61
C ASP A 87 -25.62 -10.28 21.04
N SER A 88 -25.50 -11.48 21.59
CA SER A 88 -24.49 -12.49 21.22
C SER A 88 -24.84 -13.31 19.98
N THR A 89 -25.95 -13.05 19.31
CA THR A 89 -26.49 -13.89 18.23
C THR A 89 -26.45 -13.30 16.83
N ASN A 90 -26.01 -12.05 16.65
CA ASN A 90 -26.01 -11.42 15.34
C ASN A 90 -24.80 -11.83 14.51
N ARG A 91 -25.01 -12.75 13.58
CA ARG A 91 -24.09 -12.99 12.46
C ARG A 91 -24.11 -11.77 11.56
N VAL A 92 -23.08 -10.95 11.67
CA VAL A 92 -22.83 -9.85 10.74
C VAL A 92 -21.99 -10.40 9.62
N SER A 93 -22.42 -10.19 8.39
CA SER A 93 -21.60 -10.44 7.21
C SER A 93 -21.29 -9.13 6.52
N GLY A 94 -20.04 -8.93 6.18
CA GLY A 94 -19.60 -7.73 5.47
C GLY A 94 -18.20 -7.89 4.95
N ASN A 95 -17.82 -7.02 4.07
CA ASN A 95 -16.46 -6.90 3.59
C ASN A 95 -16.05 -5.43 3.56
N ARG A 96 -14.78 -5.20 3.86
CA ARG A 96 -14.12 -3.93 3.63
C ARG A 96 -13.16 -4.09 2.46
N HIS A 97 -13.26 -3.22 1.48
CA HIS A 97 -12.25 -3.12 0.45
C HIS A 97 -11.75 -1.68 0.36
N THR A 98 -10.47 -1.55 0.07
CA THR A 98 -9.83 -0.25 0.02
C THR A 98 -8.99 -0.12 -1.22
N HIS A 99 -8.94 1.07 -1.78
CA HIS A 99 -8.04 1.48 -2.83
C HIS A 99 -7.11 2.55 -2.28
N SER A 100 -5.82 2.43 -2.51
CA SER A 100 -4.87 3.46 -2.08
C SER A 100 -3.93 3.83 -3.22
N ILE A 101 -3.59 5.13 -3.26
CA ILE A 101 -2.53 5.69 -4.11
C ILE A 101 -1.54 6.34 -3.16
N MET A 102 -0.28 5.89 -3.21
CA MET A 102 0.77 6.30 -2.29
C MET A 102 2.02 6.72 -3.06
N THR A 103 2.62 7.82 -2.63
CA THR A 103 3.95 8.26 -3.05
C THR A 103 4.94 7.87 -1.96
N ASN A 104 5.95 7.08 -2.30
CA ASN A 104 6.90 6.50 -1.37
C ASN A 104 8.31 7.00 -1.65
N VAL A 105 9.08 7.18 -0.58
CA VAL A 105 10.52 7.37 -0.61
C VAL A 105 11.15 6.22 0.18
N ILE A 106 12.04 5.46 -0.48
CA ILE A 106 12.65 4.25 0.08
C ILE A 106 14.16 4.38 -0.02
N TYR A 107 14.86 3.95 1.00
CA TYR A 107 16.31 3.91 1.06
C TYR A 107 16.81 2.47 1.13
N ASP A 108 17.65 2.08 0.17
CA ASP A 108 18.27 0.77 0.06
C ASP A 108 19.66 0.78 0.71
N PHE A 109 19.88 -0.10 1.70
CA PHE A 109 21.16 -0.22 2.41
C PHE A 109 22.08 -1.17 1.65
N ALA A 110 23.06 -0.66 0.93
CA ALA A 110 24.08 -1.46 0.25
C ALA A 110 25.03 -2.12 1.26
N ALA A 111 24.65 -3.28 1.77
CA ALA A 111 25.40 -3.99 2.81
C ALA A 111 26.39 -5.04 2.27
N GLY A 112 26.51 -5.20 0.94
CA GLY A 112 27.33 -6.24 0.32
C GLY A 112 26.80 -7.67 0.53
N TRP A 113 25.56 -7.81 0.99
CA TRP A 113 24.85 -9.07 1.16
C TRP A 113 24.11 -9.48 -0.11
N PRO A 114 23.73 -10.76 -0.27
CA PRO A 114 22.89 -11.21 -1.38
C PRO A 114 21.52 -10.55 -1.41
N VAL A 115 21.08 -10.01 -0.29
CA VAL A 115 19.83 -9.27 -0.14
C VAL A 115 20.14 -7.86 0.34
N THR A 116 19.39 -6.88 -0.16
CA THR A 116 19.49 -5.46 0.20
C THR A 116 18.37 -5.09 1.13
N PRO A 117 18.62 -4.85 2.42
CA PRO A 117 17.63 -4.29 3.34
C PRO A 117 17.22 -2.90 2.90
N HIS A 118 15.96 -2.55 3.14
CA HIS A 118 15.48 -1.21 2.86
C HIS A 118 14.42 -0.76 3.86
N ILE A 119 14.33 0.56 4.00
CA ILE A 119 13.27 1.22 4.77
C ILE A 119 12.67 2.34 3.93
N GLY A 120 11.42 2.68 4.18
CA GLY A 120 10.77 3.76 3.47
C GLY A 120 9.58 4.34 4.22
N VAL A 121 9.15 5.48 3.74
CA VAL A 121 7.93 6.16 4.19
C VAL A 121 7.14 6.60 2.98
N GLY A 122 5.83 6.68 3.13
CA GLY A 122 4.94 7.13 2.07
C GLY A 122 3.78 7.93 2.60
N ILE A 123 3.25 8.78 1.75
CA ILE A 123 2.02 9.54 1.97
C ILE A 123 1.12 9.40 0.75
N GLY A 124 -0.17 9.56 0.95
CA GLY A 124 -1.11 9.45 -0.15
C GLY A 124 -2.57 9.54 0.26
N ALA A 125 -3.42 8.90 -0.51
CA ALA A 125 -4.85 8.86 -0.26
C ALA A 125 -5.37 7.43 -0.32
N MET A 126 -6.33 7.12 0.54
CA MET A 126 -7.02 5.84 0.59
C MET A 126 -8.53 6.05 0.52
N ASP A 127 -9.18 5.35 -0.39
CA ASP A 127 -10.63 5.24 -0.46
C ASP A 127 -11.08 3.95 0.22
N VAL A 128 -11.97 4.09 1.18
CA VAL A 128 -12.48 2.97 2.00
C VAL A 128 -13.93 2.73 1.66
N PHE A 129 -14.23 1.51 1.23
CA PHE A 129 -15.58 1.02 1.00
C PHE A 129 -15.97 0.01 2.07
N ASP A 130 -16.96 0.36 2.85
CA ASP A 130 -17.53 -0.53 3.86
C ASP A 130 -18.89 -1.05 3.42
N GLY A 131 -18.98 -2.34 3.15
CA GLY A 131 -20.22 -3.04 2.89
C GLY A 131 -20.64 -3.84 4.13
N LEU A 132 -21.43 -3.24 5.02
CA LEU A 132 -21.94 -3.90 6.23
C LEU A 132 -23.42 -4.27 6.06
N LYS A 133 -23.74 -5.57 6.23
CA LYS A 133 -25.12 -6.06 6.26
C LYS A 133 -25.45 -6.53 7.66
N ILE A 134 -26.38 -5.86 8.32
CA ILE A 134 -26.94 -6.29 9.59
C ILE A 134 -28.34 -6.85 9.31
N PRO A 135 -28.51 -8.20 9.22
CA PRO A 135 -29.77 -8.82 8.82
C PRO A 135 -30.96 -8.49 9.73
N SER A 136 -30.71 -8.35 11.03
CA SER A 136 -31.72 -8.07 12.03
C SER A 136 -32.31 -6.65 11.98
N ARG A 137 -31.61 -5.70 11.33
CA ARG A 137 -32.04 -4.28 11.29
C ARG A 137 -32.27 -3.73 9.90
N ARG A 138 -32.11 -4.51 8.81
CA ARG A 138 -32.20 -4.07 7.41
C ARG A 138 -31.35 -2.81 7.11
N LEU A 139 -30.25 -2.61 7.83
CA LEU A 139 -29.34 -1.50 7.64
C LEU A 139 -28.27 -1.89 6.64
N PHE A 140 -28.18 -1.14 5.54
CA PHE A 140 -27.13 -1.22 4.56
C PHE A 140 -26.30 0.06 4.71
N PHE A 141 -25.04 -0.10 5.06
CA PHE A 141 -24.06 0.98 4.97
C PHE A 141 -23.25 0.75 3.69
N ASN A 142 -23.35 1.70 2.78
CA ASN A 142 -22.51 1.76 1.59
C ASN A 142 -22.06 3.21 1.47
N ASP A 143 -20.92 3.50 2.06
CA ASP A 143 -20.33 4.83 2.02
C ASP A 143 -18.86 4.70 1.64
N ASN A 144 -18.37 5.62 0.79
CA ASN A 144 -16.98 5.71 0.44
C ASN A 144 -16.41 7.04 0.93
N SER A 145 -15.18 7.01 1.41
CA SER A 145 -14.52 8.21 1.88
C SER A 145 -13.03 8.17 1.56
N TRP A 146 -12.58 9.21 0.86
CA TRP A 146 -11.17 9.46 0.66
C TRP A 146 -10.55 10.02 1.93
N GLN A 147 -9.51 9.36 2.39
CA GLN A 147 -8.77 9.71 3.60
C GLN A 147 -7.31 9.94 3.25
N PHE A 148 -6.69 10.90 3.93
CA PHE A 148 -5.24 11.03 3.88
C PHE A 148 -4.62 9.81 4.54
N ALA A 149 -3.63 9.20 3.85
CA ALA A 149 -2.95 8.00 4.29
C ALA A 149 -1.44 8.24 4.39
N TYR A 150 -0.81 7.53 5.32
CA TYR A 150 0.63 7.47 5.45
C TYR A 150 1.07 6.04 5.72
N GLN A 151 2.27 5.68 5.27
CA GLN A 151 2.80 4.33 5.51
C GLN A 151 4.28 4.35 5.87
N ALA A 152 4.67 3.33 6.64
CA ALA A 152 6.04 2.96 6.90
C ALA A 152 6.33 1.62 6.21
N ILE A 153 7.51 1.50 5.62
CA ILE A 153 7.94 0.34 4.83
C ILE A 153 9.27 -0.15 5.41
N ALA A 154 9.39 -1.47 5.59
CA ALA A 154 10.65 -2.12 5.88
C ALA A 154 10.70 -3.45 5.13
N GLY A 155 11.79 -3.75 4.45
CA GLY A 155 11.84 -4.94 3.63
C GLY A 155 13.23 -5.38 3.20
N LEU A 156 13.23 -6.41 2.37
CA LEU A 156 14.42 -7.02 1.79
C LEU A 156 14.22 -7.12 0.28
N ARG A 157 15.23 -6.74 -0.48
CA ARG A 157 15.30 -6.87 -1.93
C ARG A 157 16.33 -7.91 -2.31
N TYR A 158 15.96 -8.80 -3.21
CA TYR A 158 16.82 -9.78 -3.84
C TYR A 158 16.90 -9.51 -5.35
N GLU A 159 18.11 -9.24 -5.85
CA GLU A 159 18.36 -9.03 -7.27
C GLU A 159 18.52 -10.38 -7.96
N ILE A 160 17.54 -10.77 -8.80
CA ILE A 160 17.61 -11.99 -9.60
C ILE A 160 18.64 -11.82 -10.72
N ASN A 161 18.60 -10.65 -11.35
CA ASN A 161 19.52 -10.22 -12.40
C ASN A 161 19.46 -8.69 -12.52
N PRO A 162 20.27 -8.03 -13.40
CA PRO A 162 20.27 -6.57 -13.53
C PRO A 162 18.91 -5.92 -13.81
N VAL A 163 17.97 -6.64 -14.44
CA VAL A 163 16.65 -6.10 -14.82
C VAL A 163 15.51 -6.56 -13.92
N LEU A 164 15.68 -7.63 -13.13
CA LEU A 164 14.62 -8.21 -12.29
C LEU A 164 15.02 -8.28 -10.82
N ALA A 165 14.16 -7.80 -9.96
CA ALA A 165 14.29 -7.89 -8.52
C ALA A 165 13.00 -8.42 -7.86
N LEU A 166 13.17 -9.11 -6.74
CA LEU A 166 12.10 -9.48 -5.83
C LEU A 166 12.22 -8.65 -4.56
N ASP A 167 11.09 -8.15 -4.05
CA ASP A 167 11.03 -7.50 -2.75
C ASP A 167 10.06 -8.25 -1.84
N LEU A 168 10.40 -8.30 -0.57
CA LEU A 168 9.54 -8.77 0.51
C LEU A 168 9.44 -7.68 1.56
N ASP A 169 8.27 -7.06 1.68
CA ASP A 169 8.04 -5.87 2.49
C ASP A 169 7.04 -6.15 3.61
N TYR A 170 7.33 -5.60 4.78
CA TYR A 170 6.33 -5.27 5.77
C TYR A 170 5.95 -3.80 5.61
N ARG A 171 4.64 -3.52 5.51
CA ARG A 171 4.09 -2.17 5.35
C ARG A 171 3.03 -1.91 6.40
N TYR A 172 3.27 -0.94 7.25
CA TYR A 172 2.27 -0.39 8.15
C TYR A 172 1.63 0.82 7.48
N LEU A 173 0.35 0.75 7.19
CA LEU A 173 -0.42 1.83 6.58
C LEU A 173 -1.48 2.30 7.56
N ALA A 174 -1.58 3.61 7.74
CA ALA A 174 -2.57 4.25 8.60
C ALA A 174 -3.21 5.43 7.89
N THR A 175 -4.47 5.72 8.25
CA THR A 175 -5.19 6.90 7.78
C THR A 175 -5.43 7.88 8.92
N THR A 176 -5.67 9.15 8.55
CA THR A 176 -6.26 10.10 9.48
C THR A 176 -7.69 9.69 9.82
N GLU A 177 -8.11 9.98 11.05
CA GLU A 177 -9.51 9.74 11.44
C GLU A 177 -10.45 10.54 10.56
N SER A 178 -11.48 9.89 10.04
CA SER A 178 -12.58 10.53 9.31
C SER A 178 -13.88 10.37 10.07
N THR A 179 -14.70 11.40 9.99
CA THR A 179 -16.04 11.42 10.57
C THR A 179 -17.06 11.10 9.47
N PHE A 180 -17.76 10.01 9.62
CA PHE A 180 -18.81 9.58 8.70
C PHE A 180 -20.19 9.95 9.28
N ARG A 181 -21.11 10.26 8.39
CA ARG A 181 -22.50 10.49 8.76
C ARG A 181 -23.30 9.22 8.52
N ILE A 182 -24.07 8.78 9.52
CA ILE A 182 -24.96 7.62 9.34
C ILE A 182 -26.20 8.11 8.56
N PRO A 183 -26.50 7.56 7.38
CA PRO A 183 -27.65 7.96 6.56
C PRO A 183 -28.97 7.85 7.36
N ASN A 184 -29.85 8.83 7.20
CA ASN A 184 -31.14 8.94 7.89
C ASN A 184 -31.09 9.08 9.43
N THR A 185 -29.94 9.43 9.99
CA THR A 185 -29.78 9.77 11.42
C THR A 185 -28.94 11.02 11.59
N ALA A 186 -29.01 11.67 12.74
CA ALA A 186 -28.13 12.78 13.10
C ALA A 186 -26.79 12.29 13.70
N LEU A 187 -26.53 10.99 13.68
CA LEU A 187 -25.38 10.38 14.34
C LEU A 187 -24.14 10.37 13.44
N HIS A 188 -23.00 10.59 14.05
CA HIS A 188 -21.69 10.52 13.40
C HIS A 188 -20.87 9.36 14.01
N TYR A 189 -20.04 8.72 13.22
CA TYR A 189 -19.05 7.82 13.73
C TYR A 189 -17.65 8.19 13.23
N ARG A 190 -16.64 7.97 14.07
CA ARG A 190 -15.24 8.20 13.74
C ARG A 190 -14.55 6.86 13.61
N THR A 191 -13.82 6.70 12.53
CA THR A 191 -12.95 5.55 12.32
C THR A 191 -11.69 5.97 11.60
N GLY A 192 -10.58 5.36 12.00
CA GLY A 192 -9.31 5.39 11.29
C GLY A 192 -8.97 3.96 10.87
N ALA A 193 -8.39 3.78 9.71
CA ALA A 193 -7.97 2.47 9.24
C ALA A 193 -6.46 2.30 9.43
N ASN A 194 -6.05 1.31 10.21
CA ASN A 194 -4.66 0.89 10.32
C ASN A 194 -4.55 -0.53 9.78
N THR A 195 -3.58 -0.78 8.91
CA THR A 195 -3.36 -2.11 8.34
C THR A 195 -1.90 -2.52 8.41
N ASN A 196 -1.68 -3.78 8.73
CA ASN A 196 -0.38 -4.44 8.66
C ASN A 196 -0.36 -5.30 7.40
N ASN A 197 0.61 -5.10 6.53
CA ASN A 197 0.67 -5.77 5.24
C ASN A 197 2.02 -6.46 5.08
N PHE A 198 1.99 -7.72 4.65
CA PHE A 198 3.16 -8.44 4.15
C PHE A 198 3.00 -8.56 2.64
N VAL A 199 3.95 -8.01 1.90
CA VAL A 199 3.85 -7.83 0.45
C VAL A 199 5.06 -8.42 -0.22
N ALA A 200 4.83 -9.33 -1.15
CA ALA A 200 5.83 -9.78 -2.10
C ALA A 200 5.62 -9.07 -3.43
N SER A 201 6.70 -8.65 -4.07
CA SER A 201 6.62 -7.97 -5.35
C SER A 201 7.76 -8.35 -6.28
N ILE A 202 7.48 -8.29 -7.57
CA ILE A 202 8.44 -8.41 -8.64
C ILE A 202 8.58 -7.08 -9.34
N THR A 203 9.82 -6.64 -9.55
CA THR A 203 10.16 -5.34 -10.14
C THR A 203 10.99 -5.56 -11.40
N TYR A 204 10.61 -4.89 -12.48
CA TYR A 204 11.35 -4.83 -13.74
C TYR A 204 11.95 -3.44 -13.94
N ARG A 205 13.26 -3.36 -14.17
CA ARG A 205 14.01 -2.12 -14.43
C ARG A 205 14.23 -1.93 -15.91
N PHE A 206 14.00 -0.71 -16.37
CA PHE A 206 14.25 -0.32 -17.75
C PHE A 206 15.67 0.24 -17.89
N GLY A 207 16.34 -0.06 -19.01
CA GLY A 207 17.65 0.53 -19.33
C GLY A 207 18.85 -0.08 -18.61
N ALA A 208 18.67 -1.12 -17.81
CA ALA A 208 19.78 -1.91 -17.31
C ALA A 208 20.32 -2.77 -18.48
N LEU A 209 21.35 -2.28 -19.16
CA LEU A 209 22.03 -3.08 -20.19
C LEU A 209 22.67 -4.30 -19.50
N PRO A 210 22.54 -5.51 -20.09
CA PRO A 210 23.32 -6.66 -19.66
C PRO A 210 24.81 -6.29 -19.74
N SER A 211 25.54 -6.51 -18.66
CA SER A 211 26.97 -6.21 -18.55
C SER A 211 27.87 -6.90 -19.60
N ASP A 212 27.33 -7.84 -20.35
CA ASP A 212 28.04 -8.60 -21.36
C ASP A 212 28.18 -7.92 -22.74
N LEU A 213 27.53 -6.77 -22.96
CA LEU A 213 27.64 -6.06 -24.24
C LEU A 213 28.66 -4.91 -24.22
N SER A 214 29.35 -4.66 -23.10
CA SER A 214 30.38 -3.63 -23.01
C SER A 214 31.77 -4.07 -23.48
N SER A 215 31.99 -5.34 -23.82
CA SER A 215 33.22 -5.79 -24.43
C SER A 215 33.12 -5.67 -25.96
N THR A 216 33.26 -4.47 -26.47
CA THR A 216 33.62 -4.26 -27.88
C THR A 216 35.03 -4.86 -28.06
N PRO A 217 35.22 -5.87 -28.93
CA PRO A 217 36.59 -6.33 -29.21
C PRO A 217 37.33 -5.18 -29.88
N GLU A 218 38.37 -4.70 -29.21
CA GLU A 218 39.36 -3.83 -29.85
C GLU A 218 39.88 -4.52 -31.11
N LEU A 219 39.42 -4.07 -32.26
CA LEU A 219 40.04 -4.41 -33.55
C LEU A 219 41.46 -3.91 -33.53
N ARG A 220 42.43 -4.77 -33.15
CA ARG A 220 43.84 -4.53 -33.46
C ARG A 220 43.96 -4.48 -34.97
N ALA A 221 44.23 -3.29 -35.51
CA ALA A 221 44.67 -3.12 -36.86
C ALA A 221 46.09 -3.69 -37.05
N PRO A 222 46.40 -4.24 -38.24
CA PRO A 222 47.67 -4.87 -38.56
C PRO A 222 48.84 -3.90 -38.60
#